data_e52d946d22e193118b295815a5b60453
#
_entry.id   e52d946d22e193118b295815a5b60453
#
_cell.length_a   1.000
_cell.length_b   1.000
_cell.length_c   1.000
_cell.angle_alpha   90.00
_cell.angle_beta   90.00
_cell.angle_gamma   90.00
#
_symmetry.space_group_name_H-M   'P 1'
#
loop_
_entity.id
_entity.type
_entity.pdbx_description
1 polymer ?
#
loop_
_entity_poly.entity_id
_entity_poly.type
_entity_poly.pdbx_seq_one_letter_code
_entity_poly.pdbx_strand_id
1 'polypeptide(L)'
;MIGKFWIKQLTVLLTIAVIAIPKLYSQEINATFQVVAPRVQIANKDILVTLQNSLQQFINNRKWTEENISSTEKVNMTLFINIDAWDNDKFQGNSQLQVTRPVYGSNYKTTVLQFNDEDVGFNYREFENLEYQENMNMNDLTTLMAYYVYIALGIEHDSYGLLGGSKYYAKAQNLVNLMTNKPGWNQGDGKGFRNRFYLAENLNSPRFKEFRELNYQYHRDGLDQFYEDPIKGRKKITESLQKISETAQTNRNSLLQKLFFTTKWPEIVEIFKEGTTAEKTIIVRLLKDLDPTNMQRYEKIKS
;
A
#
# COMPACT_ATOMS: atom_id res chain seq x y z
N MET A 1 11.16 37.20 -53.03
CA MET A 1 11.30 37.53 -51.60
C MET A 1 10.17 36.96 -50.69
N ILE A 2 8.99 36.70 -51.24
CA ILE A 2 7.79 36.24 -50.45
C ILE A 2 7.96 34.80 -49.89
N GLY A 3 8.59 33.89 -50.61
CA GLY A 3 8.73 32.50 -50.19
C GLY A 3 9.62 32.28 -48.95
N LYS A 4 10.65 33.09 -48.71
CA LYS A 4 11.52 32.97 -47.55
C LYS A 4 10.87 33.45 -46.25
N PHE A 5 9.88 34.33 -46.34
CA PHE A 5 9.13 34.85 -45.19
C PHE A 5 8.15 33.79 -44.64
N TRP A 6 7.46 33.11 -45.54
CA TRP A 6 6.52 32.03 -45.18
C TRP A 6 7.21 30.81 -44.58
N ILE A 7 8.41 30.46 -45.11
CA ILE A 7 9.19 29.32 -44.54
C ILE A 7 9.66 29.65 -43.11
N LYS A 8 10.09 30.90 -42.84
CA LYS A 8 10.49 31.31 -41.49
C LYS A 8 9.30 31.29 -40.50
N GLN A 9 8.12 31.74 -40.94
CA GLN A 9 6.92 31.70 -40.10
C GLN A 9 6.47 30.25 -39.82
N LEU A 10 6.54 29.36 -40.83
CA LEU A 10 6.22 27.94 -40.64
C LEU A 10 7.18 27.26 -39.69
N THR A 11 8.48 27.58 -39.76
CA THR A 11 9.51 27.01 -38.85
C THR A 11 9.31 27.51 -37.42
N VAL A 12 8.94 28.76 -37.19
CA VAL A 12 8.65 29.30 -35.85
C VAL A 12 7.39 28.68 -35.27
N LEU A 13 6.33 28.47 -36.06
CA LEU A 13 5.11 27.79 -35.63
C LEU A 13 5.39 26.31 -35.28
N LEU A 14 6.21 25.62 -36.04
CA LEU A 14 6.58 24.22 -35.75
C LEU A 14 7.43 24.12 -34.47
N THR A 15 8.32 25.10 -34.23
CA THR A 15 9.18 25.12 -33.05
C THR A 15 8.34 25.40 -31.78
N ILE A 16 7.31 26.28 -31.86
CA ILE A 16 6.38 26.55 -30.76
C ILE A 16 5.49 25.34 -30.47
N ALA A 17 5.06 24.60 -31.48
CA ALA A 17 4.25 23.39 -31.31
C ALA A 17 5.02 22.26 -30.60
N VAL A 18 6.33 22.15 -30.79
CA VAL A 18 7.18 21.16 -30.11
C VAL A 18 7.41 21.50 -28.62
N ILE A 19 7.38 22.81 -28.24
CA ILE A 19 7.55 23.25 -26.85
C ILE A 19 6.24 23.08 -26.04
N ALA A 20 5.09 22.96 -26.70
CA ALA A 20 3.78 22.82 -26.07
C ALA A 20 3.33 21.37 -25.87
N ILE A 21 4.24 20.38 -25.91
CA ILE A 21 3.89 19.00 -25.50
C ILE A 21 3.58 19.05 -24.01
N PRO A 22 2.31 18.88 -23.59
CA PRO A 22 2.01 18.81 -22.18
C PRO A 22 2.83 17.64 -21.63
N LYS A 23 3.64 17.89 -20.61
CA LYS A 23 4.26 16.80 -19.85
C LYS A 23 3.10 15.96 -19.33
N LEU A 24 2.86 14.82 -19.94
CA LEU A 24 1.96 13.80 -19.42
C LEU A 24 2.57 13.34 -18.09
N TYR A 25 2.17 13.98 -17.00
CA TYR A 25 2.50 13.52 -15.68
C TYR A 25 1.83 12.15 -15.52
N SER A 26 2.62 11.12 -15.37
CA SER A 26 2.11 9.80 -15.02
C SER A 26 1.51 9.91 -13.61
N GLN A 27 0.27 9.46 -13.45
CA GLN A 27 -0.34 9.31 -12.12
C GLN A 27 0.43 8.21 -11.38
N GLU A 28 0.68 8.44 -10.10
CA GLU A 28 1.58 7.62 -9.29
C GLU A 28 0.96 6.28 -8.87
N ILE A 29 -0.36 6.19 -8.88
CA ILE A 29 -1.11 5.03 -8.42
C ILE A 29 -1.70 4.26 -9.60
N ASN A 30 -1.62 2.93 -9.52
CA ASN A 30 -2.36 1.99 -10.32
C ASN A 30 -3.28 1.18 -9.39
N ALA A 31 -4.48 1.72 -9.15
CA ALA A 31 -5.46 1.12 -8.26
C ALA A 31 -6.45 0.24 -9.02
N THR A 32 -6.74 -0.93 -8.44
CA THR A 32 -7.81 -1.83 -8.86
C THR A 32 -8.79 -1.99 -7.70
N PHE A 33 -10.08 -1.93 -8.01
CA PHE A 33 -11.15 -2.06 -7.03
C PHE A 33 -12.03 -3.28 -7.31
N GLN A 34 -12.52 -3.89 -6.23
CA GLN A 34 -13.62 -4.82 -6.26
C GLN A 34 -14.58 -4.48 -5.13
N VAL A 35 -15.84 -4.16 -5.47
CA VAL A 35 -16.88 -3.82 -4.51
C VAL A 35 -17.98 -4.88 -4.59
N VAL A 36 -18.26 -5.53 -3.46
CA VAL A 36 -19.27 -6.59 -3.38
C VAL A 36 -20.16 -6.41 -2.15
N ALA A 37 -21.39 -6.95 -2.22
CA ALA A 37 -22.36 -6.95 -1.13
C ALA A 37 -23.09 -8.30 -1.07
N PRO A 38 -22.40 -9.39 -0.69
CA PRO A 38 -22.96 -10.73 -0.78
C PRO A 38 -24.11 -11.00 0.20
N ARG A 39 -24.19 -10.22 1.29
CA ARG A 39 -25.18 -10.39 2.37
C ARG A 39 -26.30 -9.36 2.33
N VAL A 40 -26.21 -8.36 1.49
CA VAL A 40 -27.18 -7.27 1.40
C VAL A 40 -28.08 -7.49 0.18
N GLN A 41 -29.40 -7.47 0.40
CA GLN A 41 -30.37 -7.46 -0.69
C GLN A 41 -30.42 -6.06 -1.30
N ILE A 42 -29.69 -5.85 -2.39
CA ILE A 42 -29.64 -4.60 -3.14
C ILE A 42 -30.59 -4.73 -4.32
N ALA A 43 -31.59 -3.87 -4.40
CA ALA A 43 -32.56 -3.85 -5.48
C ALA A 43 -31.92 -3.54 -6.84
N ASN A 44 -30.94 -2.63 -6.85
CA ASN A 44 -30.13 -2.31 -8.03
C ASN A 44 -28.64 -2.51 -7.73
N LYS A 45 -28.04 -3.58 -8.27
CA LYS A 45 -26.61 -3.87 -8.12
C LYS A 45 -25.70 -2.95 -8.94
N ASP A 46 -26.24 -2.17 -9.87
CA ASP A 46 -25.45 -1.29 -10.72
C ASP A 46 -24.77 -0.19 -9.91
N ILE A 47 -25.33 0.19 -8.76
CA ILE A 47 -24.71 1.15 -7.84
C ILE A 47 -23.32 0.68 -7.35
N LEU A 48 -23.11 -0.62 -7.14
CA LEU A 48 -21.79 -1.17 -6.74
C LEU A 48 -20.78 -1.07 -7.88
N VAL A 49 -21.23 -1.31 -9.11
CA VAL A 49 -20.40 -1.16 -10.32
C VAL A 49 -20.04 0.31 -10.54
N THR A 50 -21.01 1.20 -10.38
CA THR A 50 -20.80 2.65 -10.51
C THR A 50 -19.84 3.16 -9.43
N LEU A 51 -20.02 2.74 -8.18
CA LEU A 51 -19.11 3.05 -7.07
C LEU A 51 -17.70 2.56 -7.38
N GLN A 52 -17.52 1.30 -7.78
CA GLN A 52 -16.21 0.74 -8.11
C GLN A 52 -15.51 1.56 -9.21
N ASN A 53 -16.21 1.89 -10.29
CA ASN A 53 -15.65 2.68 -11.38
C ASN A 53 -15.31 4.11 -10.97
N SER A 54 -16.17 4.74 -10.16
CA SER A 54 -15.94 6.08 -9.64
C SER A 54 -14.69 6.13 -8.73
N LEU A 55 -14.52 5.14 -7.84
CA LEU A 55 -13.34 5.05 -6.99
C LEU A 55 -12.07 4.80 -7.79
N GLN A 56 -12.11 3.93 -8.77
CA GLN A 56 -10.98 3.64 -9.64
C GLN A 56 -10.55 4.88 -10.44
N GLN A 57 -11.51 5.62 -11.00
CA GLN A 57 -11.25 6.87 -11.71
C GLN A 57 -10.72 7.96 -10.76
N PHE A 58 -11.32 8.11 -9.58
CA PHE A 58 -10.92 9.08 -8.56
C PHE A 58 -9.45 8.92 -8.16
N ILE A 59 -9.00 7.69 -7.92
CA ILE A 59 -7.61 7.44 -7.51
C ILE A 59 -6.67 7.50 -8.71
N ASN A 60 -6.99 6.83 -9.82
CA ASN A 60 -6.07 6.68 -10.93
C ASN A 60 -5.91 7.96 -11.78
N ASN A 61 -6.87 8.89 -11.73
CA ASN A 61 -6.81 10.12 -12.50
C ASN A 61 -6.31 11.33 -11.71
N ARG A 62 -5.98 11.13 -10.42
CA ARG A 62 -5.48 12.19 -9.55
C ARG A 62 -3.98 12.12 -9.35
N LYS A 63 -3.32 13.28 -9.29
CA LYS A 63 -1.94 13.41 -8.83
C LYS A 63 -1.91 13.47 -7.30
N TRP A 64 -1.22 12.52 -6.68
CA TRP A 64 -1.15 12.35 -5.22
C TRP A 64 0.16 12.88 -4.62
N THR A 65 1.19 13.05 -5.45
CA THR A 65 2.52 13.48 -5.03
C THR A 65 3.05 14.58 -5.93
N GLU A 66 4.12 15.26 -5.50
CA GLU A 66 4.88 16.18 -6.36
C GLU A 66 5.99 15.45 -7.16
N GLU A 67 6.10 14.15 -7.00
CA GLU A 67 7.13 13.34 -7.67
C GLU A 67 6.79 13.09 -9.14
N ASN A 68 7.81 12.95 -9.96
CA ASN A 68 7.67 12.56 -11.35
C ASN A 68 7.94 11.04 -11.45
N ILE A 69 6.89 10.25 -11.34
CA ILE A 69 6.95 8.80 -11.39
C ILE A 69 6.70 8.34 -12.84
N SER A 70 7.53 7.44 -13.35
CA SER A 70 7.33 6.85 -14.67
C SER A 70 6.14 5.87 -14.65
N SER A 71 5.59 5.55 -15.82
CA SER A 71 4.46 4.62 -15.93
C SER A 71 4.78 3.21 -15.41
N THR A 72 6.06 2.83 -15.37
CA THR A 72 6.57 1.54 -14.88
C THR A 72 6.81 1.52 -13.37
N GLU A 73 6.85 2.69 -12.74
CA GLU A 73 7.14 2.84 -11.30
C GLU A 73 5.89 3.13 -10.47
N LYS A 74 4.70 2.97 -11.07
CA LYS A 74 3.43 3.19 -10.35
C LYS A 74 3.28 2.24 -9.19
N VAL A 75 2.79 2.77 -8.06
CA VAL A 75 2.40 1.97 -6.90
C VAL A 75 1.16 1.17 -7.24
N ASN A 76 1.26 -0.14 -7.20
CA ASN A 76 0.13 -1.02 -7.46
C ASN A 76 -0.62 -1.29 -6.15
N MET A 77 -1.89 -0.91 -6.11
CA MET A 77 -2.78 -1.21 -5.00
C MET A 77 -4.08 -1.87 -5.47
N THR A 78 -4.53 -2.84 -4.70
CA THR A 78 -5.85 -3.46 -4.88
C THR A 78 -6.66 -3.23 -3.62
N LEU A 79 -7.90 -2.78 -3.78
CA LEU A 79 -8.82 -2.58 -2.68
C LEU A 79 -10.09 -3.42 -2.93
N PHE A 80 -10.28 -4.40 -2.06
CA PHE A 80 -11.51 -5.17 -1.98
C PHE A 80 -12.40 -4.53 -0.90
N ILE A 81 -13.64 -4.17 -1.24
CA ILE A 81 -14.63 -3.60 -0.32
C ILE A 81 -15.82 -4.55 -0.26
N ASN A 82 -16.11 -5.06 0.92
CA ASN A 82 -17.27 -5.88 1.20
C ASN A 82 -18.29 -5.04 1.98
N ILE A 83 -19.45 -4.81 1.38
CA ILE A 83 -20.56 -4.08 2.00
C ILE A 83 -21.41 -5.08 2.80
N ASP A 84 -21.51 -4.86 4.10
CA ASP A 84 -22.29 -5.68 5.03
C ASP A 84 -23.66 -5.07 5.37
N ALA A 85 -23.78 -3.73 5.26
CA ALA A 85 -25.03 -3.00 5.43
C ALA A 85 -25.13 -1.81 4.48
N TRP A 86 -26.33 -1.56 3.99
CA TRP A 86 -26.67 -0.43 3.12
C TRP A 86 -28.05 0.12 3.47
N ASP A 87 -28.11 1.43 3.73
CA ASP A 87 -29.35 2.16 4.00
C ASP A 87 -29.31 3.49 3.27
N ASN A 88 -30.10 3.63 2.23
CA ASN A 88 -30.15 4.78 1.31
C ASN A 88 -28.78 5.09 0.68
N ASP A 89 -28.10 6.15 1.16
CA ASP A 89 -26.76 6.57 0.71
C ASP A 89 -25.64 6.16 1.67
N LYS A 90 -25.98 5.42 2.75
CA LYS A 90 -25.01 4.99 3.78
C LYS A 90 -24.57 3.55 3.55
N PHE A 91 -23.29 3.35 3.41
CA PHE A 91 -22.65 2.06 3.23
C PHE A 91 -21.79 1.75 4.46
N GLN A 92 -21.86 0.50 4.93
CA GLN A 92 -21.02 0.00 6.01
C GLN A 92 -20.47 -1.37 5.62
N GLY A 93 -19.25 -1.68 6.06
CA GLY A 93 -18.63 -2.96 5.77
C GLY A 93 -17.18 -3.01 6.21
N ASN A 94 -16.40 -3.76 5.46
CA ASN A 94 -14.98 -3.93 5.68
C ASN A 94 -14.21 -3.82 4.36
N SER A 95 -12.90 -3.62 4.44
CA SER A 95 -12.06 -3.60 3.24
C SER A 95 -10.74 -4.32 3.46
N GLN A 96 -10.15 -4.77 2.36
CA GLN A 96 -8.81 -5.32 2.31
C GLN A 96 -7.97 -4.51 1.33
N LEU A 97 -6.96 -3.85 1.85
CA LEU A 97 -5.94 -3.16 1.06
C LEU A 97 -4.76 -4.09 0.84
N GLN A 98 -4.38 -4.29 -0.42
CA GLN A 98 -3.16 -4.97 -0.82
C GLN A 98 -2.29 -4.01 -1.63
N VAL A 99 -1.01 -3.93 -1.28
CA VAL A 99 -0.01 -3.14 -2.01
C VAL A 99 1.08 -4.07 -2.50
N THR A 100 1.44 -3.97 -3.79
CA THR A 100 2.48 -4.80 -4.40
C THR A 100 3.50 -3.96 -5.12
N ARG A 101 4.75 -4.43 -5.17
CA ARG A 101 5.83 -3.84 -5.94
C ARG A 101 6.57 -4.88 -6.80
N PRO A 102 7.18 -4.50 -7.92
CA PRO A 102 8.07 -5.39 -8.67
C PRO A 102 9.35 -5.66 -7.86
N VAL A 103 9.91 -6.85 -8.03
CA VAL A 103 11.23 -7.23 -7.53
C VAL A 103 12.25 -7.04 -8.64
N TYR A 104 13.36 -6.37 -8.32
CA TYR A 104 14.40 -6.04 -9.30
C TYR A 104 14.89 -7.26 -10.07
N GLY A 105 15.08 -7.11 -11.37
CA GLY A 105 15.59 -8.15 -12.26
C GLY A 105 14.66 -9.34 -12.47
N SER A 106 13.38 -9.27 -12.09
CA SER A 106 12.43 -10.37 -12.20
C SER A 106 11.04 -9.92 -12.68
N ASN A 107 10.20 -10.88 -13.07
CA ASN A 107 8.78 -10.65 -13.33
C ASN A 107 7.90 -10.85 -12.06
N TYR A 108 8.52 -11.15 -10.93
CA TYR A 108 7.83 -11.36 -9.67
C TYR A 108 7.38 -10.03 -9.06
N LYS A 109 6.15 -9.99 -8.55
CA LYS A 109 5.62 -8.89 -7.74
C LYS A 109 5.44 -9.36 -6.32
N THR A 110 6.14 -8.72 -5.40
CA THR A 110 6.01 -9.00 -3.96
C THR A 110 4.93 -8.14 -3.34
N THR A 111 4.15 -8.72 -2.43
CA THR A 111 3.19 -7.97 -1.61
C THR A 111 3.95 -7.28 -0.48
N VAL A 112 3.86 -5.96 -0.39
CA VAL A 112 4.51 -5.16 0.66
C VAL A 112 3.58 -4.86 1.83
N LEU A 113 2.26 -4.89 1.61
CA LEU A 113 1.25 -4.71 2.64
C LEU A 113 -0.02 -5.49 2.30
N GLN A 114 -0.58 -6.15 3.32
CA GLN A 114 -1.95 -6.64 3.34
C GLN A 114 -2.60 -6.17 4.64
N PHE A 115 -3.57 -5.25 4.53
CA PHE A 115 -4.25 -4.65 5.68
C PHE A 115 -5.76 -4.87 5.57
N ASN A 116 -6.34 -5.49 6.59
CA ASN A 116 -7.78 -5.65 6.73
C ASN A 116 -8.32 -4.55 7.63
N ASP A 117 -9.26 -3.76 7.10
CA ASP A 117 -9.97 -2.70 7.78
C ASP A 117 -11.41 -3.14 8.04
N GLU A 118 -11.75 -3.32 9.31
CA GLU A 118 -13.02 -3.90 9.73
C GLU A 118 -14.16 -2.87 9.86
N ASP A 119 -13.83 -1.57 9.86
CA ASP A 119 -14.78 -0.49 10.17
C ASP A 119 -14.90 0.52 9.02
N VAL A 120 -15.27 0.05 7.84
CA VAL A 120 -15.51 0.91 6.68
C VAL A 120 -16.93 1.45 6.71
N GLY A 121 -17.08 2.77 6.74
CA GLY A 121 -18.37 3.46 6.67
C GLY A 121 -18.25 4.75 5.86
N PHE A 122 -19.18 4.97 4.93
CA PHE A 122 -19.21 6.16 4.09
C PHE A 122 -20.60 6.39 3.50
N ASN A 123 -20.82 7.62 3.02
CA ASN A 123 -21.98 7.93 2.19
C ASN A 123 -21.54 7.97 0.72
N TYR A 124 -22.40 7.48 -0.17
CA TYR A 124 -22.21 7.57 -1.62
C TYR A 124 -23.55 7.67 -2.32
N ARG A 125 -23.65 8.58 -3.30
CA ARG A 125 -24.76 8.69 -4.24
C ARG A 125 -24.26 8.42 -5.63
N GLU A 126 -25.05 7.68 -6.37
CA GLU A 126 -24.71 7.32 -7.75
C GLU A 126 -24.46 8.58 -8.59
N PHE A 127 -23.37 8.58 -9.36
CA PHE A 127 -22.91 9.68 -10.20
C PHE A 127 -22.48 10.97 -9.45
N GLU A 128 -22.30 10.94 -8.13
CA GLU A 128 -21.75 12.10 -7.44
C GLU A 128 -20.27 12.35 -7.82
N ASN A 129 -19.89 13.63 -7.86
CA ASN A 129 -18.51 14.01 -8.09
C ASN A 129 -17.69 13.78 -6.82
N LEU A 130 -16.68 12.93 -6.92
CA LEU A 130 -15.78 12.62 -5.81
C LEU A 130 -14.68 13.67 -5.71
N GLU A 131 -14.81 14.59 -4.75
CA GLU A 131 -13.84 15.66 -4.50
C GLU A 131 -13.02 15.37 -3.26
N TYR A 132 -11.75 15.72 -3.31
CA TYR A 132 -10.82 15.63 -2.20
C TYR A 132 -9.92 16.85 -2.16
N GLN A 133 -9.80 17.44 -0.99
CA GLN A 133 -8.86 18.50 -0.71
C GLN A 133 -8.00 18.10 0.50
N GLU A 134 -6.69 18.30 0.39
CA GLU A 134 -5.76 18.01 1.48
C GLU A 134 -6.11 18.84 2.73
N ASN A 135 -6.04 18.23 3.90
CA ASN A 135 -6.35 18.81 5.21
C ASN A 135 -7.83 19.19 5.44
N MET A 136 -8.74 18.73 4.59
CA MET A 136 -10.18 18.90 4.77
C MET A 136 -10.92 17.58 4.55
N ASN A 137 -11.93 17.31 5.37
CA ASN A 137 -12.88 16.23 5.10
C ASN A 137 -14.05 16.76 4.28
N MET A 138 -13.92 16.68 2.94
CA MET A 138 -14.99 17.05 2.02
C MET A 138 -16.08 15.98 1.94
N ASN A 139 -15.66 14.72 2.01
CA ASN A 139 -16.51 13.53 1.96
C ASN A 139 -15.78 12.36 2.64
N ASP A 140 -16.49 11.60 3.47
CA ASP A 140 -15.90 10.47 4.23
C ASP A 140 -15.29 9.41 3.29
N LEU A 141 -15.91 9.14 2.15
CA LEU A 141 -15.43 8.17 1.16
C LEU A 141 -14.10 8.62 0.53
N THR A 142 -14.01 9.87 0.09
CA THR A 142 -12.79 10.39 -0.54
C THR A 142 -11.66 10.53 0.46
N THR A 143 -11.96 10.87 1.73
CA THR A 143 -10.98 10.89 2.83
C THR A 143 -10.46 9.47 3.14
N LEU A 144 -11.34 8.47 3.15
CA LEU A 144 -10.96 7.07 3.32
C LEU A 144 -10.06 6.58 2.18
N MET A 145 -10.39 6.91 0.94
CA MET A 145 -9.57 6.55 -0.22
C MET A 145 -8.20 7.23 -0.19
N ALA A 146 -8.14 8.51 0.17
CA ALA A 146 -6.89 9.24 0.32
C ALA A 146 -6.01 8.63 1.42
N TYR A 147 -6.60 8.19 2.53
CA TYR A 147 -5.88 7.47 3.58
C TYR A 147 -5.21 6.21 3.03
N TYR A 148 -5.94 5.35 2.30
CA TYR A 148 -5.36 4.14 1.73
C TYR A 148 -4.26 4.43 0.72
N VAL A 149 -4.43 5.48 -0.10
CA VAL A 149 -3.38 5.94 -1.02
C VAL A 149 -2.12 6.36 -0.28
N TYR A 150 -2.23 7.17 0.79
CA TYR A 150 -1.04 7.59 1.53
C TYR A 150 -0.37 6.45 2.29
N ILE A 151 -1.13 5.47 2.80
CA ILE A 151 -0.55 4.23 3.35
C ILE A 151 0.17 3.45 2.26
N ALA A 152 -0.43 3.29 1.07
CA ALA A 152 0.18 2.55 -0.04
C ALA A 152 1.48 3.22 -0.53
N LEU A 153 1.46 4.54 -0.73
CA LEU A 153 2.66 5.32 -1.08
C LEU A 153 3.74 5.18 -0.01
N GLY A 154 3.35 5.31 1.26
CA GLY A 154 4.29 5.23 2.37
C GLY A 154 4.99 3.88 2.46
N ILE A 155 4.24 2.79 2.42
CA ILE A 155 4.82 1.44 2.58
C ILE A 155 5.68 1.04 1.37
N GLU A 156 5.29 1.47 0.19
CA GLU A 156 6.06 1.22 -1.02
C GLU A 156 7.38 2.00 -0.98
N HIS A 157 7.35 3.30 -0.63
CA HIS A 157 8.56 4.12 -0.49
C HIS A 157 9.50 3.59 0.59
N ASP A 158 8.97 3.09 1.72
CA ASP A 158 9.79 2.42 2.74
C ASP A 158 10.44 1.15 2.20
N SER A 159 9.88 0.49 1.19
CA SER A 159 10.46 -0.72 0.60
C SER A 159 11.62 -0.44 -0.36
N TYR A 160 11.74 0.79 -0.87
CA TYR A 160 12.81 1.23 -1.77
C TYR A 160 13.87 2.10 -1.09
N GLY A 161 13.48 2.90 -0.09
CA GLY A 161 14.35 3.83 0.61
C GLY A 161 14.13 3.80 2.12
N LEU A 162 15.22 3.82 2.88
CA LEU A 162 15.16 3.79 4.34
C LEU A 162 14.32 4.94 4.90
N LEU A 163 13.18 4.60 5.52
CA LEU A 163 12.18 5.55 6.04
C LEU A 163 11.60 6.51 4.99
N GLY A 164 11.64 6.12 3.70
CA GLY A 164 11.18 6.93 2.57
C GLY A 164 9.71 7.32 2.63
N GLY A 165 8.88 6.52 3.29
CA GLY A 165 7.44 6.73 3.42
C GLY A 165 7.00 7.79 4.41
N SER A 166 7.91 8.40 5.21
CA SER A 166 7.57 9.25 6.36
C SER A 166 6.60 10.40 6.01
N LYS A 167 6.80 11.09 4.89
CA LYS A 167 5.93 12.20 4.45
C LYS A 167 4.50 11.76 4.17
N TYR A 168 4.31 10.54 3.66
CA TYR A 168 2.99 9.98 3.35
C TYR A 168 2.26 9.52 4.60
N TYR A 169 2.97 8.91 5.55
CA TYR A 169 2.38 8.54 6.83
C TYR A 169 1.95 9.76 7.65
N ALA A 170 2.70 10.87 7.58
CA ALA A 170 2.28 12.14 8.18
C ALA A 170 0.95 12.65 7.57
N LYS A 171 0.78 12.54 6.24
CA LYS A 171 -0.49 12.86 5.57
C LYS A 171 -1.62 11.92 6.01
N ALA A 172 -1.37 10.61 6.09
CA ALA A 172 -2.35 9.65 6.61
C ALA A 172 -2.77 9.98 8.05
N GLN A 173 -1.82 10.36 8.91
CA GLN A 173 -2.11 10.80 10.29
C GLN A 173 -2.98 12.06 10.33
N ASN A 174 -2.75 13.02 9.45
CA ASN A 174 -3.61 14.21 9.36
C ASN A 174 -5.06 13.84 9.02
N LEU A 175 -5.28 12.86 8.13
CA LEU A 175 -6.62 12.37 7.82
C LEU A 175 -7.26 11.66 9.02
N VAL A 176 -6.50 10.89 9.78
CA VAL A 176 -6.96 10.29 11.04
C VAL A 176 -7.44 11.38 12.00
N ASN A 177 -6.67 12.45 12.15
CA ASN A 177 -7.04 13.57 13.04
C ASN A 177 -8.33 14.29 12.60
N LEU A 178 -8.58 14.37 11.29
CA LEU A 178 -9.83 14.96 10.75
C LEU A 178 -11.05 14.08 11.00
N MET A 179 -10.85 12.77 11.12
CA MET A 179 -11.92 11.77 11.17
C MET A 179 -12.14 11.15 12.56
N THR A 180 -11.58 11.71 13.62
CA THR A 180 -11.53 11.12 14.97
C THR A 180 -12.89 10.73 15.55
N ASN A 181 -14.00 11.32 15.10
CA ASN A 181 -15.35 11.03 15.56
C ASN A 181 -16.05 9.90 14.78
N LYS A 182 -15.36 9.27 13.85
CA LYS A 182 -15.92 8.20 13.00
C LYS A 182 -15.36 6.84 13.39
N PRO A 183 -16.13 5.74 13.23
CA PRO A 183 -15.66 4.39 13.51
C PRO A 183 -14.39 4.04 12.71
N GLY A 184 -13.45 3.34 13.37
CA GLY A 184 -12.18 2.94 12.79
C GLY A 184 -11.10 4.03 12.72
N TRP A 185 -11.43 5.29 13.11
CA TRP A 185 -10.51 6.43 13.06
C TRP A 185 -10.01 6.92 14.41
N ASN A 186 -10.46 6.32 15.50
CA ASN A 186 -10.08 6.74 16.85
C ASN A 186 -9.49 5.58 17.67
N GLN A 187 -8.85 5.94 18.77
CA GLN A 187 -8.23 4.98 19.70
C GLN A 187 -9.25 4.10 20.42
N GLY A 188 -10.46 4.59 20.61
CA GLY A 188 -11.49 3.95 21.44
C GLY A 188 -12.32 2.87 20.74
N ASP A 189 -12.16 2.67 19.43
CA ASP A 189 -12.96 1.71 18.65
C ASP A 189 -12.69 0.22 18.97
N GLY A 190 -11.91 -0.06 20.01
CA GLY A 190 -11.94 -1.27 20.82
C GLY A 190 -11.54 -2.60 20.17
N LYS A 191 -11.30 -2.67 18.88
CA LYS A 191 -11.01 -3.93 18.17
C LYS A 191 -9.50 -4.29 18.15
N GLY A 192 -8.88 -4.29 19.31
CA GLY A 192 -7.55 -4.90 19.46
C GLY A 192 -6.42 -4.16 18.79
N PHE A 193 -6.42 -2.82 18.78
CA PHE A 193 -5.33 -1.99 18.23
C PHE A 193 -5.07 -2.21 16.73
N ARG A 194 -6.12 -2.42 15.90
CA ARG A 194 -5.98 -2.86 14.50
C ARG A 194 -6.65 -1.96 13.47
N ASN A 195 -7.15 -0.79 13.86
CA ASN A 195 -7.83 0.12 12.95
C ASN A 195 -6.86 1.11 12.27
N ARG A 196 -7.42 2.02 11.45
CA ARG A 196 -6.69 3.08 10.73
C ARG A 196 -5.90 4.00 11.65
N PHE A 197 -6.44 4.32 12.84
CA PHE A 197 -5.75 5.12 13.85
C PHE A 197 -4.41 4.47 14.23
N TYR A 198 -4.45 3.21 14.66
CA TYR A 198 -3.23 2.51 15.10
C TYR A 198 -2.25 2.24 13.97
N LEU A 199 -2.74 2.01 12.74
CA LEU A 199 -1.83 1.83 11.61
C LEU A 199 -1.06 3.12 11.32
N ALA A 200 -1.74 4.26 11.24
CA ALA A 200 -1.08 5.55 11.00
C ALA A 200 -0.16 5.95 12.17
N GLU A 201 -0.63 5.78 13.39
CA GLU A 201 0.15 6.09 14.62
C GLU A 201 1.42 5.25 14.67
N ASN A 202 1.33 3.94 14.48
CA ASN A 202 2.48 3.04 14.54
C ASN A 202 3.50 3.34 13.43
N LEU A 203 3.04 3.66 12.20
CA LEU A 203 3.93 4.01 11.08
C LEU A 203 4.64 5.36 11.28
N ASN A 204 4.06 6.29 12.04
CA ASN A 204 4.68 7.58 12.37
C ASN A 204 5.53 7.53 13.65
N SER A 205 5.28 6.58 14.55
CA SER A 205 5.93 6.52 15.85
C SER A 205 7.39 6.03 15.76
N PRO A 206 8.34 6.76 16.35
CA PRO A 206 9.73 6.31 16.48
C PRO A 206 9.87 4.94 17.17
N ARG A 207 8.90 4.58 18.01
CA ARG A 207 8.85 3.30 18.72
C ARG A 207 8.83 2.09 17.79
N PHE A 208 8.28 2.22 16.59
CA PHE A 208 8.12 1.14 15.61
C PHE A 208 9.03 1.32 14.40
N LYS A 209 10.04 2.17 14.49
CA LYS A 209 10.97 2.48 13.41
C LYS A 209 11.63 1.22 12.83
N GLU A 210 11.97 0.25 13.66
CA GLU A 210 12.64 -0.98 13.28
C GLU A 210 11.80 -1.81 12.28
N PHE A 211 10.47 -1.77 12.37
CA PHE A 211 9.60 -2.47 11.41
C PHE A 211 9.60 -1.80 10.03
N ARG A 212 9.78 -0.48 9.96
CA ARG A 212 9.95 0.25 8.71
C ARG A 212 11.33 -0.03 8.11
N GLU A 213 12.37 -0.09 8.94
CA GLU A 213 13.71 -0.50 8.53
C GLU A 213 13.73 -1.95 8.05
N LEU A 214 12.98 -2.85 8.71
CA LEU A 214 12.79 -4.23 8.26
C LEU A 214 12.16 -4.28 6.86
N ASN A 215 11.15 -3.44 6.59
CA ASN A 215 10.52 -3.37 5.27
C ASN A 215 11.56 -3.03 4.17
N TYR A 216 12.42 -2.05 4.41
CA TYR A 216 13.53 -1.71 3.52
C TYR A 216 14.52 -2.87 3.35
N GLN A 217 15.04 -3.39 4.45
CA GLN A 217 16.09 -4.41 4.44
C GLN A 217 15.61 -5.71 3.78
N TYR A 218 14.38 -6.12 4.08
CA TYR A 218 13.78 -7.31 3.48
C TYR A 218 13.65 -7.19 1.96
N HIS A 219 13.18 -6.05 1.47
CA HIS A 219 12.91 -5.85 0.05
C HIS A 219 14.16 -5.43 -0.72
N ARG A 220 14.78 -4.31 -0.33
CA ARG A 220 15.87 -3.71 -1.10
C ARG A 220 17.19 -4.45 -0.92
N ASP A 221 17.55 -4.77 0.33
CA ASP A 221 18.80 -5.46 0.63
C ASP A 221 18.67 -6.99 0.47
N GLY A 222 17.46 -7.53 0.59
CA GLY A 222 17.14 -8.94 0.46
C GLY A 222 16.62 -9.33 -0.91
N LEU A 223 15.31 -9.13 -1.18
CA LEU A 223 14.63 -9.63 -2.39
C LEU A 223 15.25 -9.09 -3.68
N ASP A 224 15.59 -7.82 -3.75
CA ASP A 224 16.16 -7.21 -4.95
C ASP A 224 17.58 -7.73 -5.28
N GLN A 225 18.22 -8.49 -4.36
CA GLN A 225 19.51 -9.15 -4.62
C GLN A 225 19.36 -10.53 -5.28
N PHE A 226 18.15 -11.12 -5.26
CA PHE A 226 17.96 -12.51 -5.75
C PHE A 226 18.30 -12.69 -7.22
N TYR A 227 18.15 -11.66 -8.04
CA TYR A 227 18.51 -11.72 -9.45
C TYR A 227 20.01 -11.99 -9.65
N GLU A 228 20.87 -11.37 -8.82
CA GLU A 228 22.31 -11.49 -8.90
C GLU A 228 22.84 -12.67 -8.06
N ASP A 229 22.36 -12.78 -6.80
CA ASP A 229 22.86 -13.77 -5.83
C ASP A 229 21.76 -14.18 -4.83
N PRO A 230 21.04 -15.30 -5.07
CA PRO A 230 20.00 -15.80 -4.16
C PRO A 230 20.53 -16.15 -2.76
N ILE A 231 21.80 -16.58 -2.64
CA ILE A 231 22.40 -16.90 -1.33
C ILE A 231 22.57 -15.63 -0.51
N LYS A 232 23.11 -14.59 -1.13
CA LYS A 232 23.24 -13.27 -0.52
C LYS A 232 21.88 -12.70 -0.14
N GLY A 233 20.86 -12.83 -1.01
CA GLY A 233 19.50 -12.42 -0.73
C GLY A 233 18.92 -13.08 0.51
N ARG A 234 18.97 -14.42 0.61
CA ARG A 234 18.53 -15.17 1.81
C ARG A 234 19.27 -14.75 3.08
N LYS A 235 20.60 -14.57 2.96
CA LYS A 235 21.41 -14.10 4.08
C LYS A 235 20.93 -12.75 4.59
N LYS A 236 20.69 -11.78 3.70
CA LYS A 236 20.20 -10.44 4.05
C LYS A 236 18.82 -10.46 4.70
N ILE A 237 17.90 -11.29 4.19
CA ILE A 237 16.58 -11.49 4.81
C ILE A 237 16.75 -12.09 6.23
N THR A 238 17.62 -13.08 6.40
CA THR A 238 17.88 -13.68 7.71
C THR A 238 18.44 -12.64 8.69
N GLU A 239 19.43 -11.85 8.26
CA GLU A 239 20.03 -10.77 9.07
C GLU A 239 18.97 -9.73 9.50
N SER A 240 18.08 -9.32 8.61
CA SER A 240 17.01 -8.36 8.91
C SER A 240 16.00 -8.90 9.94
N LEU A 241 15.62 -10.17 9.81
CA LEU A 241 14.73 -10.84 10.77
C LEU A 241 15.42 -11.08 12.13
N GLN A 242 16.71 -11.38 12.12
CA GLN A 242 17.48 -11.50 13.36
C GLN A 242 17.55 -10.16 14.09
N LYS A 243 17.83 -9.08 13.37
CA LYS A 243 17.86 -7.73 13.93
C LYS A 243 16.53 -7.37 14.60
N ILE A 244 15.38 -7.65 13.95
CA ILE A 244 14.07 -7.35 14.53
C ILE A 244 13.79 -8.21 15.77
N SER A 245 14.25 -9.47 15.81
CA SER A 245 14.14 -10.33 16.99
C SER A 245 14.88 -9.76 18.20
N GLU A 246 16.01 -9.11 17.98
CA GLU A 246 16.84 -8.52 19.02
C GLU A 246 16.31 -7.14 19.49
N THR A 247 15.89 -6.29 18.54
CA THR A 247 15.57 -4.88 18.81
C THR A 247 14.10 -4.63 19.18
N ALA A 248 13.17 -5.38 18.62
CA ALA A 248 11.73 -5.16 18.80
C ALA A 248 11.13 -5.93 19.98
N GLN A 249 11.89 -6.34 20.98
CA GLN A 249 11.39 -7.13 22.12
C GLN A 249 10.24 -6.43 22.87
N THR A 250 10.31 -5.10 23.04
CA THR A 250 9.25 -4.30 23.67
C THR A 250 8.03 -4.09 22.78
N ASN A 251 8.14 -4.38 21.49
CA ASN A 251 7.12 -4.17 20.48
C ASN A 251 6.57 -5.49 19.89
N ARG A 252 6.82 -6.62 20.57
CA ARG A 252 6.31 -7.93 20.19
C ARG A 252 4.79 -7.93 20.13
N ASN A 253 4.24 -8.61 19.14
CA ASN A 253 2.80 -8.65 18.83
C ASN A 253 2.19 -7.30 18.42
N SER A 254 3.01 -6.31 18.06
CA SER A 254 2.52 -5.04 17.51
C SER A 254 1.73 -5.26 16.22
N LEU A 255 0.93 -4.25 15.84
CA LEU A 255 0.21 -4.29 14.57
C LEU A 255 1.17 -4.44 13.37
N LEU A 256 2.29 -3.69 13.35
CA LEU A 256 3.25 -3.76 12.24
C LEU A 256 3.92 -5.12 12.13
N GLN A 257 4.27 -5.77 13.26
CA GLN A 257 4.79 -7.14 13.24
C GLN A 257 3.77 -8.12 12.64
N LYS A 258 2.52 -8.06 13.10
CA LYS A 258 1.45 -8.92 12.58
C LYS A 258 1.21 -8.71 11.09
N LEU A 259 1.17 -7.46 10.64
CA LEU A 259 1.00 -7.13 9.22
C LEU A 259 2.16 -7.64 8.37
N PHE A 260 3.41 -7.47 8.84
CA PHE A 260 4.57 -7.99 8.14
C PHE A 260 4.48 -9.50 7.95
N PHE A 261 4.28 -10.27 9.02
CA PHE A 261 4.25 -11.73 8.90
C PHE A 261 2.99 -12.25 8.21
N THR A 262 1.82 -11.62 8.40
CA THR A 262 0.61 -11.97 7.63
C THR A 262 0.84 -11.80 6.12
N THR A 263 1.56 -10.75 5.74
CA THR A 263 1.88 -10.44 4.34
C THR A 263 2.98 -11.37 3.80
N LYS A 264 4.01 -11.66 4.60
CA LYS A 264 5.27 -12.26 4.13
C LYS A 264 5.44 -13.75 4.38
N TRP A 265 4.62 -14.38 5.24
CA TRP A 265 4.82 -15.80 5.53
C TRP A 265 4.85 -16.71 4.27
N PRO A 266 3.99 -16.51 3.24
CA PRO A 266 4.04 -17.39 2.07
C PRO A 266 5.35 -17.22 1.29
N GLU A 267 5.79 -15.97 1.09
CA GLU A 267 7.03 -15.64 0.38
C GLU A 267 8.26 -16.16 1.13
N ILE A 268 8.31 -16.00 2.45
CA ILE A 268 9.40 -16.51 3.29
C ILE A 268 9.52 -18.05 3.15
N VAL A 269 8.38 -18.75 3.17
CA VAL A 269 8.39 -20.21 2.98
C VAL A 269 9.01 -20.59 1.65
N GLU A 270 8.58 -19.97 0.54
CA GLU A 270 9.10 -20.30 -0.79
C GLU A 270 10.58 -19.94 -0.95
N ILE A 271 11.01 -18.79 -0.42
CA ILE A 271 12.42 -18.37 -0.43
C ILE A 271 13.35 -19.39 0.25
N PHE A 272 12.93 -19.87 1.43
CA PHE A 272 13.80 -20.72 2.25
C PHE A 272 13.66 -22.23 1.99
N LYS A 273 12.64 -22.68 1.25
CA LYS A 273 12.61 -24.04 0.71
C LYS A 273 13.85 -24.36 -0.14
N GLU A 274 14.35 -23.40 -0.88
CA GLU A 274 15.54 -23.50 -1.71
C GLU A 274 16.86 -23.30 -0.93
N GLY A 275 16.78 -23.09 0.37
CA GLY A 275 17.93 -22.87 1.23
C GLY A 275 18.63 -24.17 1.63
N THR A 276 19.89 -24.03 2.09
CA THR A 276 20.64 -25.13 2.71
C THR A 276 20.00 -25.56 4.04
N THR A 277 20.32 -26.75 4.52
CA THR A 277 19.84 -27.26 5.83
C THR A 277 20.17 -26.28 6.97
N ALA A 278 21.34 -25.64 6.92
CA ALA A 278 21.75 -24.64 7.92
C ALA A 278 20.85 -23.39 7.86
N GLU A 279 20.60 -22.82 6.66
CA GLU A 279 19.70 -21.67 6.47
C GLU A 279 18.27 -22.00 6.96
N LYS A 280 17.74 -23.16 6.58
CA LYS A 280 16.41 -23.64 7.02
C LYS A 280 16.31 -23.73 8.54
N THR A 281 17.33 -24.27 9.20
CA THR A 281 17.35 -24.40 10.66
C THR A 281 17.33 -23.04 11.36
N ILE A 282 18.15 -22.11 10.89
CA ILE A 282 18.26 -20.75 11.47
C ILE A 282 16.94 -20.02 11.30
N ILE A 283 16.39 -19.99 10.06
CA ILE A 283 15.19 -19.20 9.77
C ILE A 283 13.97 -19.73 10.52
N VAL A 284 13.76 -21.05 10.57
CA VAL A 284 12.62 -21.65 11.28
C VAL A 284 12.68 -21.32 12.78
N ARG A 285 13.87 -21.32 13.38
CA ARG A 285 14.04 -20.90 14.78
C ARG A 285 13.67 -19.43 15.00
N LEU A 286 14.11 -18.52 14.11
CA LEU A 286 13.77 -17.10 14.18
C LEU A 286 12.25 -16.86 14.01
N LEU A 287 11.63 -17.55 13.04
CA LEU A 287 10.20 -17.43 12.78
C LEU A 287 9.35 -17.98 13.92
N LYS A 288 9.82 -19.01 14.64
CA LYS A 288 9.17 -19.52 15.84
C LYS A 288 9.09 -18.45 16.95
N ASP A 289 10.11 -17.64 17.07
CA ASP A 289 10.15 -16.53 18.05
C ASP A 289 9.33 -15.32 17.59
N LEU A 290 9.44 -14.95 16.31
CA LEU A 290 8.84 -13.74 15.77
C LEU A 290 7.35 -13.89 15.40
N ASP A 291 6.94 -15.08 14.94
CA ASP A 291 5.58 -15.33 14.45
C ASP A 291 5.10 -16.75 14.80
N PRO A 292 4.92 -17.04 16.10
CA PRO A 292 4.51 -18.35 16.56
C PRO A 292 3.15 -18.81 16.03
N THR A 293 2.28 -17.87 15.68
CA THR A 293 0.93 -18.15 15.13
C THR A 293 0.95 -18.86 13.78
N ASN A 294 1.99 -18.63 12.98
CA ASN A 294 2.15 -19.25 11.66
C ASN A 294 3.13 -20.43 11.67
N MET A 295 3.53 -20.94 12.83
CA MET A 295 4.57 -21.98 12.97
C MET A 295 4.32 -23.21 12.12
N GLN A 296 3.09 -23.75 12.07
CA GLN A 296 2.74 -24.89 11.23
C GLN A 296 2.99 -24.67 9.74
N ARG A 297 2.89 -23.42 9.27
CA ARG A 297 3.13 -23.01 7.89
C ARG A 297 4.63 -23.01 7.59
N TYR A 298 5.46 -22.61 8.56
CA TYR A 298 6.91 -22.58 8.45
C TYR A 298 7.57 -23.95 8.49
N GLU A 299 6.91 -25.00 9.01
CA GLU A 299 7.44 -26.37 8.91
C GLU A 299 7.59 -26.82 7.45
N LYS A 300 6.85 -26.24 6.50
CA LYS A 300 7.01 -26.48 5.06
C LYS A 300 8.38 -26.04 4.50
N ILE A 301 9.15 -25.22 5.24
CA ILE A 301 10.53 -24.85 4.86
C ILE A 301 11.46 -26.07 4.95
N LYS A 302 11.18 -27.00 5.85
CA LYS A 302 12.01 -28.20 6.07
C LYS A 302 11.73 -29.30 5.07
N SER A 303 10.54 -29.32 4.47
CA SER A 303 10.18 -30.27 3.42
C SER A 303 10.77 -29.83 2.08
#